data_5bff934f0e27d5675bb92702bc78d892
#
_entry.id   5bff934f0e27d5675bb92702bc78d892
#
_cell.length_a   1.000
_cell.length_b   1.000
_cell.length_c   1.000
_cell.angle_alpha   90.00
_cell.angle_beta   90.00
_cell.angle_gamma   90.00
#
_symmetry.space_group_name_H-M   'P 1'
#
loop_
_entity.id
_entity.type
_entity.pdbx_description
1 polymer ?
#
loop_
_entity_poly.entity_id
_entity_poly.type
_entity_poly.pdbx_seq_one_letter_code
_entity_poly.pdbx_strand_id
1 'polypeptide(L)'
;KFGIHIMRGIPRQAVAKNVPIKGTDVHARDIAHTASICAWNSDMYGLNPVAVGAQAYYDSLFELYASWGVDFVKVDDICVVYRRINQDYDYSGREEIEMIAAAIQHCGRDIVLSLSPGPAMVEQADHLRKYANMWRITNDFWDRWEDITEMFMRCRNWSPYVSNGCFPDCDMLP
;
A
#
# COMPACT_ATOMS: atom_id res chain seq x y z
N LYS A 1 -18.76 -3.65 -10.38
CA LYS A 1 -17.53 -3.02 -9.84
C LYS A 1 -16.32 -3.88 -10.20
N PHE A 2 -15.19 -3.23 -10.45
CA PHE A 2 -13.96 -3.89 -10.91
C PHE A 2 -12.78 -3.44 -10.03
N GLY A 3 -11.95 -4.39 -9.61
CA GLY A 3 -10.77 -4.15 -8.78
C GLY A 3 -9.51 -4.74 -9.38
N ILE A 4 -8.37 -4.17 -9.01
CA ILE A 4 -7.03 -4.63 -9.39
C ILE A 4 -6.14 -4.79 -8.16
N HIS A 5 -5.11 -5.62 -8.32
CA HIS A 5 -4.04 -5.79 -7.35
C HIS A 5 -2.74 -5.23 -7.94
N ILE A 6 -2.05 -4.41 -7.18
CA ILE A 6 -0.76 -3.84 -7.57
C ILE A 6 0.27 -3.99 -6.45
N MET A 7 1.52 -3.85 -6.79
CA MET A 7 2.60 -3.67 -5.82
C MET A 7 2.84 -2.18 -5.58
N ARG A 8 3.29 -1.80 -4.37
CA ARG A 8 3.75 -0.43 -4.12
C ARG A 8 4.99 -0.10 -4.95
N GLY A 9 5.24 1.20 -5.10
CA GLY A 9 6.48 1.71 -5.68
C GLY A 9 6.52 1.70 -7.19
N ILE A 10 7.71 1.61 -7.75
CA ILE A 10 7.99 1.75 -9.18
C ILE A 10 8.67 0.49 -9.75
N PRO A 11 8.27 0.00 -10.95
CA PRO A 11 8.90 -1.16 -11.56
C PRO A 11 10.40 -0.94 -11.81
N ARG A 12 11.22 -1.93 -11.41
CA ARG A 12 12.67 -1.89 -11.66
C ARG A 12 13.00 -1.74 -13.15
N GLN A 13 12.15 -2.31 -14.01
CA GLN A 13 12.32 -2.14 -15.45
C GLN A 13 12.13 -0.68 -15.90
N ALA A 14 11.17 0.03 -15.29
CA ALA A 14 10.99 1.47 -15.57
C ALA A 14 12.21 2.28 -15.15
N VAL A 15 12.78 1.97 -13.99
CA VAL A 15 14.01 2.59 -13.48
C VAL A 15 15.22 2.25 -14.35
N ALA A 16 15.36 1.00 -14.78
CA ALA A 16 16.44 0.59 -15.68
C ALA A 16 16.39 1.34 -17.02
N LYS A 17 15.20 1.48 -17.61
CA LYS A 17 14.95 2.23 -18.84
C LYS A 17 14.93 3.75 -18.65
N ASN A 18 14.90 4.21 -17.40
CA ASN A 18 14.80 5.62 -17.02
C ASN A 18 13.65 6.35 -17.72
N VAL A 19 12.43 5.76 -17.65
CA VAL A 19 11.25 6.33 -18.31
C VAL A 19 10.88 7.69 -17.72
N PRO A 20 10.35 8.63 -18.51
CA PRO A 20 9.90 9.94 -18.00
C PRO A 20 8.67 9.79 -17.10
N ILE A 21 8.55 10.65 -16.10
CA ILE A 21 7.37 10.74 -15.24
C ILE A 21 6.40 11.75 -15.84
N LYS A 22 5.18 11.32 -16.11
CA LYS A 22 4.15 12.12 -16.76
C LYS A 22 3.93 13.45 -16.04
N GLY A 23 3.93 14.54 -16.79
CA GLY A 23 3.67 15.89 -16.27
C GLY A 23 4.84 16.53 -15.53
N THR A 24 6.03 15.96 -15.63
CA THR A 24 7.24 16.48 -14.97
C THR A 24 8.44 16.43 -15.92
N ASP A 25 9.54 17.08 -15.51
CA ASP A 25 10.84 17.01 -16.20
C ASP A 25 11.77 15.93 -15.60
N VAL A 26 11.27 15.12 -14.64
CA VAL A 26 12.06 14.07 -13.97
C VAL A 26 11.75 12.69 -14.54
N HIS A 27 12.62 11.73 -14.24
CA HIS A 27 12.56 10.38 -14.75
C HIS A 27 12.51 9.35 -13.60
N ALA A 28 12.25 8.10 -13.94
CA ALA A 28 12.07 7.01 -12.98
C ALA A 28 13.25 6.84 -12.00
N ARG A 29 14.50 7.11 -12.43
CA ARG A 29 15.67 7.04 -11.54
C ARG A 29 15.69 8.12 -10.48
N ASP A 30 15.11 9.28 -10.76
CA ASP A 30 15.12 10.43 -9.86
C ASP A 30 14.21 10.22 -8.66
N ILE A 31 13.17 9.39 -8.82
CA ILE A 31 12.16 9.12 -7.79
C ILE A 31 12.28 7.74 -7.14
N ALA A 32 13.09 6.84 -7.67
CA ALA A 32 13.24 5.48 -7.15
C ALA A 32 14.07 5.43 -5.87
N HIS A 33 13.59 4.72 -4.86
CA HIS A 33 14.36 4.36 -3.68
C HIS A 33 14.86 2.91 -3.81
N THR A 34 16.00 2.74 -4.44
CA THR A 34 16.54 1.42 -4.83
C THR A 34 16.94 0.51 -3.66
N ALA A 35 17.12 1.08 -2.46
CA ALA A 35 17.32 0.29 -1.24
C ALA A 35 16.01 -0.23 -0.63
N SER A 36 14.86 0.34 -1.01
CA SER A 36 13.53 -0.11 -0.59
C SER A 36 13.04 -1.19 -1.56
N ILE A 37 13.15 -2.43 -1.16
CA ILE A 37 12.81 -3.61 -1.97
C ILE A 37 11.79 -4.49 -1.27
N CYS A 38 10.98 -5.19 -2.05
CA CYS A 38 10.12 -6.25 -1.54
C CYS A 38 10.94 -7.55 -1.40
N ALA A 39 10.79 -8.23 -0.25
CA ALA A 39 11.58 -9.44 0.05
C ALA A 39 11.14 -10.68 -0.75
N TRP A 40 9.87 -10.72 -1.16
CA TRP A 40 9.27 -11.86 -1.89
C TRP A 40 8.99 -11.58 -3.37
N ASN A 41 9.14 -10.33 -3.82
CA ASN A 41 8.93 -9.93 -5.21
C ASN A 41 10.04 -8.98 -5.66
N SER A 42 10.81 -9.37 -6.66
CA SER A 42 11.97 -8.62 -7.12
C SER A 42 11.65 -7.56 -8.18
N ASP A 43 10.38 -7.30 -8.49
CA ASP A 43 10.01 -6.48 -9.64
C ASP A 43 9.95 -4.98 -9.35
N MET A 44 9.86 -4.60 -8.07
CA MET A 44 9.63 -3.22 -7.67
C MET A 44 10.77 -2.65 -6.81
N TYR A 45 10.90 -1.33 -6.87
CA TYR A 45 11.55 -0.51 -5.85
C TYR A 45 10.49 0.38 -5.17
N GLY A 46 10.73 0.79 -3.93
CA GLY A 46 9.94 1.86 -3.31
C GLY A 46 10.20 3.22 -3.98
N LEU A 47 9.38 4.20 -3.65
CA LEU A 47 9.62 5.59 -4.03
C LEU A 47 10.37 6.35 -2.94
N ASN A 48 11.15 7.35 -3.37
CA ASN A 48 11.67 8.36 -2.47
C ASN A 48 10.57 9.43 -2.27
N PRO A 49 9.92 9.51 -1.10
CA PRO A 49 8.75 10.36 -0.92
C PRO A 49 9.03 11.86 -1.00
N VAL A 50 10.30 12.25 -0.80
CA VAL A 50 10.72 13.66 -0.88
C VAL A 50 11.23 14.03 -2.29
N ALA A 51 11.29 13.09 -3.21
CA ALA A 51 11.72 13.35 -4.56
C ALA A 51 10.67 14.13 -5.36
N VAL A 52 11.12 15.15 -6.07
CA VAL A 52 10.27 15.86 -7.03
C VAL A 52 9.77 14.85 -8.07
N GLY A 53 8.45 14.80 -8.28
CA GLY A 53 7.80 13.87 -9.22
C GLY A 53 7.30 12.56 -8.61
N ALA A 54 7.63 12.23 -7.35
CA ALA A 54 7.11 11.02 -6.69
C ALA A 54 5.58 11.02 -6.61
N GLN A 55 4.97 12.12 -6.19
CA GLN A 55 3.51 12.26 -6.19
C GLN A 55 2.92 12.19 -7.60
N ALA A 56 3.53 12.89 -8.58
CA ALA A 56 3.07 12.88 -9.97
C ALA A 56 3.09 11.49 -10.59
N TYR A 57 4.00 10.63 -10.18
CA TYR A 57 4.03 9.22 -10.59
C TYR A 57 2.75 8.50 -10.14
N TYR A 58 2.40 8.55 -8.85
CA TYR A 58 1.16 7.94 -8.37
C TYR A 58 -0.08 8.59 -8.96
N ASP A 59 -0.11 9.92 -9.10
CA ASP A 59 -1.22 10.62 -9.76
C ASP A 59 -1.45 10.07 -11.18
N SER A 60 -0.38 9.87 -11.95
CA SER A 60 -0.47 9.33 -13.31
C SER A 60 -0.99 7.89 -13.37
N LEU A 61 -0.64 7.05 -12.37
CA LEU A 61 -1.14 5.68 -12.27
C LEU A 61 -2.63 5.66 -11.94
N PHE A 62 -3.04 6.42 -10.93
CA PHE A 62 -4.44 6.42 -10.51
C PHE A 62 -5.35 7.13 -11.52
N GLU A 63 -4.87 8.12 -12.25
CA GLU A 63 -5.55 8.67 -13.42
C GLU A 63 -5.79 7.59 -14.49
N LEU A 64 -4.79 6.75 -14.76
CA LEU A 64 -4.93 5.64 -15.68
C LEU A 64 -5.95 4.61 -15.17
N TYR A 65 -5.88 4.22 -13.90
CA TYR A 65 -6.83 3.26 -13.31
C TYR A 65 -8.26 3.81 -13.28
N ALA A 66 -8.43 5.09 -12.99
CA ALA A 66 -9.72 5.78 -13.08
C ALA A 66 -10.28 5.74 -14.52
N SER A 67 -9.42 5.94 -15.54
CA SER A 67 -9.82 5.86 -16.96
C SER A 67 -10.26 4.46 -17.37
N TRP A 68 -9.73 3.41 -16.72
CA TRP A 68 -10.17 2.02 -16.92
C TRP A 68 -11.45 1.66 -16.15
N GLY A 69 -11.95 2.56 -15.33
CA GLY A 69 -13.13 2.32 -14.50
C GLY A 69 -12.88 1.45 -13.27
N VAL A 70 -11.64 1.42 -12.76
CA VAL A 70 -11.29 0.69 -11.52
C VAL A 70 -12.02 1.30 -10.33
N ASP A 71 -12.66 0.45 -9.52
CA ASP A 71 -13.38 0.82 -8.29
C ASP A 71 -12.65 0.43 -7.01
N PHE A 72 -11.66 -0.47 -7.10
CA PHE A 72 -10.95 -1.03 -5.95
C PHE A 72 -9.50 -1.33 -6.32
N VAL A 73 -8.57 -0.90 -5.47
CA VAL A 73 -7.14 -1.21 -5.63
C VAL A 73 -6.61 -1.83 -4.34
N LYS A 74 -6.12 -3.07 -4.44
CA LYS A 74 -5.29 -3.68 -3.40
C LYS A 74 -3.84 -3.39 -3.71
N VAL A 75 -3.14 -2.75 -2.76
CA VAL A 75 -1.70 -2.47 -2.85
C VAL A 75 -0.95 -3.42 -1.93
N ASP A 76 0.00 -4.15 -2.48
CA ASP A 76 0.84 -5.09 -1.73
C ASP A 76 2.23 -4.52 -1.43
N ASP A 77 2.98 -5.17 -0.55
CA ASP A 77 4.28 -4.77 -0.01
C ASP A 77 4.22 -3.41 0.72
N ILE A 78 3.10 -3.12 1.35
CA ILE A 78 2.85 -1.89 2.10
C ILE A 78 2.09 -2.22 3.39
N CYS A 79 2.08 -1.32 4.38
CA CYS A 79 1.37 -1.55 5.64
C CYS A 79 1.90 -2.77 6.43
N VAL A 80 3.20 -3.01 6.38
CA VAL A 80 3.85 -4.11 7.07
C VAL A 80 5.04 -3.59 7.87
N VAL A 81 5.33 -4.24 9.00
CA VAL A 81 6.51 -3.93 9.81
C VAL A 81 7.67 -4.79 9.33
N TYR A 82 8.62 -4.19 8.63
CA TYR A 82 9.90 -4.83 8.38
C TYR A 82 10.82 -4.60 9.58
N ARG A 83 11.21 -5.68 10.23
CA ARG A 83 12.28 -5.65 11.21
C ARG A 83 13.60 -5.46 10.46
N ARG A 84 14.04 -4.22 10.30
CA ARG A 84 15.42 -3.96 9.85
C ARG A 84 16.36 -4.37 11.00
N ILE A 85 17.37 -5.16 10.68
CA ILE A 85 18.45 -5.48 11.63
C ILE A 85 19.09 -4.15 12.05
N ASN A 86 19.03 -3.82 13.34
CA ASN A 86 19.58 -2.62 13.96
C ASN A 86 18.85 -1.26 13.74
N GLN A 87 17.58 -1.28 13.36
CA GLN A 87 16.75 -0.05 13.35
C GLN A 87 15.45 -0.26 14.10
N ASP A 88 14.94 0.80 14.71
CA ASP A 88 13.60 0.82 15.29
C ASP A 88 12.55 0.42 14.26
N TYR A 89 11.43 -0.10 14.75
CA TYR A 89 10.31 -0.50 13.90
C TYR A 89 9.90 0.65 12.99
N ASP A 90 10.14 0.51 11.70
CA ASP A 90 9.66 1.44 10.69
C ASP A 90 8.31 0.96 10.16
N TYR A 91 7.32 1.84 10.21
CA TYR A 91 6.02 1.59 9.59
C TYR A 91 6.16 1.69 8.08
N SER A 92 6.25 0.53 7.44
CA SER A 92 6.60 0.43 6.02
C SER A 92 5.58 1.10 5.11
N GLY A 93 6.05 2.03 4.31
CA GLY A 93 5.27 2.65 3.24
C GLY A 93 4.32 3.75 3.70
N ARG A 94 4.52 4.34 4.88
CA ARG A 94 3.67 5.42 5.40
C ARG A 94 3.46 6.54 4.38
N GLU A 95 4.54 7.07 3.86
CA GLU A 95 4.52 8.18 2.90
C GLU A 95 3.95 7.73 1.54
N GLU A 96 4.20 6.48 1.14
CA GLU A 96 3.62 5.94 -0.08
C GLU A 96 2.10 5.72 0.06
N ILE A 97 1.60 5.32 1.24
CA ILE A 97 0.16 5.28 1.53
C ILE A 97 -0.46 6.67 1.39
N GLU A 98 0.19 7.69 1.93
CA GLU A 98 -0.27 9.08 1.84
C GLU A 98 -0.32 9.57 0.38
N MET A 99 0.72 9.28 -0.41
CA MET A 99 0.77 9.63 -1.83
C MET A 99 -0.31 8.90 -2.65
N ILE A 100 -0.54 7.63 -2.38
CA ILE A 100 -1.59 6.84 -3.04
C ILE A 100 -2.98 7.40 -2.70
N ALA A 101 -3.24 7.72 -1.43
CA ALA A 101 -4.49 8.33 -1.01
C ALA A 101 -4.72 9.69 -1.69
N ALA A 102 -3.68 10.52 -1.79
CA ALA A 102 -3.75 11.78 -2.52
C ALA A 102 -4.03 11.56 -4.03
N ALA A 103 -3.37 10.58 -4.65
CA ALA A 103 -3.60 10.25 -6.06
C ALA A 103 -5.05 9.77 -6.33
N ILE A 104 -5.65 9.02 -5.40
CA ILE A 104 -7.07 8.65 -5.47
C ILE A 104 -7.96 9.89 -5.42
N GLN A 105 -7.66 10.86 -4.55
CA GLN A 105 -8.42 12.11 -4.50
C GLN A 105 -8.27 12.94 -5.78
N HIS A 106 -7.08 12.97 -6.37
CA HIS A 106 -6.79 13.74 -7.58
C HIS A 106 -7.41 13.12 -8.85
N CYS A 107 -7.56 11.79 -8.92
CA CYS A 107 -8.06 11.12 -10.13
C CYS A 107 -9.54 11.33 -10.44
N GLY A 108 -10.30 11.93 -9.53
CA GLY A 108 -11.72 12.25 -9.72
C GLY A 108 -12.66 11.05 -9.72
N ARG A 109 -12.20 9.86 -9.26
CA ARG A 109 -13.00 8.64 -9.14
C ARG A 109 -12.91 8.08 -7.73
N ASP A 110 -14.05 7.65 -7.16
CA ASP A 110 -14.08 6.94 -5.89
C ASP A 110 -13.46 5.54 -6.06
N ILE A 111 -12.26 5.37 -5.55
CA ILE A 111 -11.53 4.09 -5.55
C ILE A 111 -11.30 3.66 -4.11
N VAL A 112 -11.74 2.45 -3.77
CA VAL A 112 -11.48 1.83 -2.46
C VAL A 112 -10.03 1.38 -2.40
N LEU A 113 -9.29 1.84 -1.38
CA LEU A 113 -7.90 1.46 -1.14
C LEU A 113 -7.81 0.37 -0.07
N SER A 114 -7.23 -0.77 -0.45
CA SER A 114 -6.91 -1.88 0.43
C SER A 114 -5.39 -2.07 0.52
N LEU A 115 -4.86 -2.27 1.73
CA LEU A 115 -3.43 -2.38 2.00
C LEU A 115 -3.06 -3.77 2.50
N SER A 116 -1.99 -4.35 1.96
CA SER A 116 -1.43 -5.66 2.34
C SER A 116 0.10 -5.67 2.24
N PRO A 117 0.82 -6.68 2.75
CA PRO A 117 0.31 -7.94 3.28
C PRO A 117 -0.07 -7.88 4.77
N GLY A 118 0.28 -6.85 5.52
CA GLY A 118 0.12 -6.84 6.97
C GLY A 118 1.11 -7.78 7.71
N PRO A 119 0.90 -8.05 9.00
CA PRO A 119 -0.15 -7.44 9.82
C PRO A 119 0.09 -5.96 10.08
N ALA A 120 -0.97 -5.17 9.93
CA ALA A 120 -0.94 -3.76 10.28
C ALA A 120 -0.73 -3.56 11.78
N MET A 121 -0.05 -2.47 12.14
CA MET A 121 0.17 -2.10 13.55
C MET A 121 -1.05 -1.34 14.08
N VAL A 122 -1.58 -1.77 15.23
CA VAL A 122 -2.70 -1.10 15.91
C VAL A 122 -2.35 0.36 16.27
N GLU A 123 -1.10 0.62 16.60
CA GLU A 123 -0.57 1.96 16.91
C GLU A 123 -0.65 2.92 15.71
N GLN A 124 -0.81 2.39 14.51
CA GLN A 124 -0.98 3.16 13.28
C GLN A 124 -2.45 3.26 12.80
N ALA A 125 -3.39 2.84 13.64
CA ALA A 125 -4.81 2.81 13.29
C ALA A 125 -5.35 4.16 12.82
N ASP A 126 -4.98 5.26 13.46
CA ASP A 126 -5.44 6.59 13.07
C ASP A 126 -4.91 7.01 11.70
N HIS A 127 -3.67 6.65 11.38
CA HIS A 127 -3.09 6.89 10.06
C HIS A 127 -3.83 6.06 9.00
N LEU A 128 -4.04 4.77 9.26
CA LEU A 128 -4.74 3.87 8.33
C LEU A 128 -6.18 4.32 8.08
N ARG A 129 -6.92 4.69 9.13
CA ARG A 129 -8.28 5.21 9.00
C ARG A 129 -8.38 6.51 8.21
N LYS A 130 -7.32 7.31 8.22
CA LYS A 130 -7.26 8.56 7.49
C LYS A 130 -7.01 8.38 5.99
N TYR A 131 -6.20 7.39 5.62
CA TYR A 131 -5.63 7.28 4.28
C TYR A 131 -6.06 6.04 3.51
N ALA A 132 -6.65 5.03 4.17
CA ALA A 132 -7.09 3.78 3.53
C ALA A 132 -8.50 3.39 3.95
N ASN A 133 -9.12 2.49 3.18
CA ASN A 133 -10.43 1.92 3.49
C ASN A 133 -10.32 0.54 4.11
N MET A 134 -9.30 -0.23 3.72
CA MET A 134 -9.03 -1.57 4.24
C MET A 134 -7.55 -1.75 4.49
N TRP A 135 -7.20 -2.55 5.49
CA TRP A 135 -5.82 -2.94 5.79
C TRP A 135 -5.78 -4.30 6.45
N ARG A 136 -4.87 -5.15 6.01
CA ARG A 136 -4.72 -6.49 6.57
C ARG A 136 -4.17 -6.46 7.99
N ILE A 137 -4.84 -7.19 8.87
CA ILE A 137 -4.47 -7.31 10.29
C ILE A 137 -3.73 -8.61 10.62
N THR A 138 -3.45 -9.43 9.61
CA THR A 138 -2.76 -10.72 9.74
C THR A 138 -1.78 -10.92 8.59
N ASN A 139 -0.84 -11.86 8.74
CA ASN A 139 -0.12 -12.47 7.62
C ASN A 139 -1.11 -13.25 6.73
N ASP A 140 -0.62 -13.92 5.68
CA ASP A 140 -1.45 -14.82 4.89
C ASP A 140 -2.15 -15.80 5.80
N PHE A 141 -3.48 -15.79 5.74
CA PHE A 141 -4.33 -16.60 6.59
C PHE A 141 -4.62 -17.94 5.92
N TRP A 142 -4.26 -19.02 6.60
CA TRP A 142 -4.47 -20.37 6.10
C TRP A 142 -5.45 -21.14 6.99
N ASP A 143 -6.06 -22.21 6.47
CA ASP A 143 -6.95 -23.11 7.21
C ASP A 143 -6.17 -23.90 8.28
N ARG A 144 -5.75 -23.19 9.33
CA ARG A 144 -5.08 -23.73 10.52
C ARG A 144 -5.76 -23.20 11.76
N TRP A 145 -5.98 -24.09 12.73
CA TRP A 145 -6.69 -23.75 13.96
C TRP A 145 -6.01 -22.61 14.73
N GLU A 146 -4.72 -22.56 14.72
CA GLU A 146 -3.92 -21.51 15.37
C GLU A 146 -4.19 -20.13 14.73
N ASP A 147 -4.26 -20.06 13.40
CA ASP A 147 -4.54 -18.82 12.67
C ASP A 147 -5.96 -18.35 12.96
N ILE A 148 -6.93 -19.27 13.02
CA ILE A 148 -8.33 -18.98 13.36
C ILE A 148 -8.43 -18.41 14.78
N THR A 149 -7.81 -19.05 15.77
CA THR A 149 -7.87 -18.62 17.17
C THR A 149 -7.17 -17.28 17.37
N GLU A 150 -6.03 -17.05 16.72
CA GLU A 150 -5.32 -15.77 16.76
C GLU A 150 -6.16 -14.64 16.13
N MET A 151 -6.92 -14.93 15.08
CA MET A 151 -7.75 -13.93 14.40
C MET A 151 -8.79 -13.32 15.32
N PHE A 152 -9.39 -14.08 16.24
CA PHE A 152 -10.32 -13.52 17.24
C PHE A 152 -9.65 -12.44 18.12
N MET A 153 -8.40 -12.66 18.51
CA MET A 153 -7.65 -11.66 19.27
C MET A 153 -7.33 -10.43 18.43
N ARG A 154 -6.94 -10.63 17.17
CA ARG A 154 -6.66 -9.54 16.22
C ARG A 154 -7.92 -8.71 15.98
N CYS A 155 -9.04 -9.35 15.68
CA CYS A 155 -10.34 -8.67 15.51
C CYS A 155 -10.74 -7.89 16.76
N ARG A 156 -10.55 -8.45 17.96
CA ARG A 156 -10.82 -7.77 19.22
C ARG A 156 -9.98 -6.48 19.36
N ASN A 157 -8.68 -6.56 19.04
CA ASN A 157 -7.78 -5.41 19.14
C ASN A 157 -8.14 -4.30 18.14
N TRP A 158 -8.62 -4.69 16.96
CA TRP A 158 -8.98 -3.76 15.90
C TRP A 158 -10.42 -3.26 15.95
N SER A 159 -11.30 -3.91 16.73
CA SER A 159 -12.72 -3.55 16.80
C SER A 159 -13.01 -2.08 17.16
N PRO A 160 -12.21 -1.39 18.02
CA PRO A 160 -12.45 0.02 18.30
C PRO A 160 -12.19 0.96 17.10
N TYR A 161 -11.50 0.48 16.08
CA TYR A 161 -11.08 1.28 14.92
C TYR A 161 -11.95 1.05 13.67
N VAL A 162 -12.94 0.15 13.75
CA VAL A 162 -13.91 -0.09 12.69
C VAL A 162 -14.86 1.11 12.59
N SER A 163 -15.09 1.60 11.39
CA SER A 163 -16.05 2.65 11.13
C SER A 163 -16.52 2.60 9.67
N ASN A 164 -17.50 3.42 9.30
CA ASN A 164 -17.94 3.50 7.91
C ASN A 164 -16.76 3.84 6.99
N GLY A 165 -16.51 2.98 6.01
CA GLY A 165 -15.43 3.13 5.05
C GLY A 165 -14.04 2.73 5.55
N CYS A 166 -13.94 2.18 6.77
CA CYS A 166 -12.66 1.76 7.38
C CYS A 166 -12.82 0.34 7.96
N PHE A 167 -12.15 -0.63 7.35
CA PHE A 167 -12.31 -2.05 7.69
C PHE A 167 -10.96 -2.75 7.88
N PRO A 168 -10.66 -3.26 9.09
CA PRO A 168 -9.61 -4.27 9.28
C PRO A 168 -9.93 -5.52 8.45
N ASP A 169 -8.97 -5.95 7.65
CA ASP A 169 -9.12 -7.08 6.74
C ASP A 169 -8.51 -8.35 7.36
N CYS A 170 -9.34 -9.37 7.52
CA CYS A 170 -8.97 -10.68 8.08
C CYS A 170 -8.40 -11.64 7.04
N ASP A 171 -8.11 -11.17 5.82
CA ASP A 171 -7.60 -11.99 4.72
C ASP A 171 -8.56 -13.12 4.30
N MET A 172 -8.01 -14.29 3.99
CA MET A 172 -8.75 -15.46 3.50
C MET A 172 -9.40 -16.22 4.68
N LEU A 173 -10.50 -15.74 5.21
CA LEU A 173 -11.26 -16.52 6.19
C LEU A 173 -11.85 -17.78 5.52
N PRO A 174 -11.60 -18.99 6.07
CA PRO A 174 -12.15 -20.23 5.53
C PRO A 174 -13.66 -20.35 5.72
#